data_0e302ef119b961d1692d6cc4011f11cf
#
_entry.id   0e302ef119b961d1692d6cc4011f11cf
#
_cell.length_a   1.000
_cell.length_b   1.000
_cell.length_c   1.000
_cell.angle_alpha   90.00
_cell.angle_beta   90.00
_cell.angle_gamma   90.00
#
_symmetry.space_group_name_H-M   'P 1'
#
loop_
_entity.id
_entity.type
_entity.pdbx_description
1 polymer ?
#
loop_
_entity_poly.entity_id
_entity_poly.type
_entity_poly.pdbx_seq_one_letter_code
_entity_poly.pdbx_strand_id
1 'polypeptide(L)'
;MSKQPDRLFAQPLEQVPDFVFNEDVVRVFPDMIKRSVPGYPTIVENLGVLAARFAQPNTALYDLGASLGAVTQSLRRHVRSDGCRVIAVDNSAAMVERCRQYLNAQDSMFQELLPVQVLEADILTLPFEPASVVAMNFTLQFIAPEQRLALLGRIRQALLPGGALILSEKLRFADDEEQTLLNELHLDFKRANGYSELEIAQKRSAIENVMKPDTLQTHTERLRAAGFSKVVPWFQCLNFTSLIALP
;
A
#
# COMPACT_ATOMS: atom_id res chain seq x y z
N MET A 1 -2.58 11.81 -16.93
CA MET A 1 -2.89 10.41 -16.54
C MET A 1 -4.10 9.96 -17.32
N SER A 2 -4.03 8.88 -18.08
CA SER A 2 -5.18 8.28 -18.76
C SER A 2 -6.22 7.90 -17.71
N LYS A 3 -7.42 8.49 -17.77
CA LYS A 3 -8.56 8.17 -16.90
C LYS A 3 -9.33 6.99 -17.51
N GLN A 4 -8.66 5.87 -17.70
CA GLN A 4 -9.35 4.69 -18.21
C GLN A 4 -10.16 4.08 -17.04
N PRO A 5 -11.50 4.00 -17.13
CA PRO A 5 -12.31 3.44 -16.08
C PRO A 5 -12.01 1.94 -15.90
N ASP A 6 -12.03 1.48 -14.65
CA ASP A 6 -11.94 0.06 -14.34
C ASP A 6 -13.20 -0.67 -14.82
N ARG A 7 -13.03 -1.51 -15.85
CA ARG A 7 -14.06 -2.38 -16.43
C ARG A 7 -13.59 -3.82 -16.61
N LEU A 8 -12.53 -4.21 -15.89
CA LEU A 8 -11.93 -5.55 -16.02
C LEU A 8 -12.94 -6.67 -15.75
N PHE A 9 -13.88 -6.41 -14.85
CA PHE A 9 -14.90 -7.36 -14.42
C PHE A 9 -16.32 -6.97 -14.87
N ALA A 10 -16.46 -6.09 -15.87
CA ALA A 10 -17.77 -5.59 -16.32
C ALA A 10 -18.55 -6.60 -17.20
N GLN A 11 -17.88 -7.61 -17.75
CA GLN A 11 -18.51 -8.68 -18.55
C GLN A 11 -18.47 -9.99 -17.75
N PRO A 12 -19.49 -10.86 -17.91
CA PRO A 12 -19.48 -12.18 -17.28
C PRO A 12 -18.25 -12.99 -17.72
N LEU A 13 -17.55 -13.59 -16.76
CA LEU A 13 -16.44 -14.50 -17.00
C LEU A 13 -16.88 -15.93 -16.69
N GLU A 14 -16.57 -16.88 -17.57
CA GLU A 14 -16.84 -18.32 -17.33
C GLU A 14 -16.06 -18.84 -16.10
N GLN A 15 -14.83 -18.38 -15.95
CA GLN A 15 -13.98 -18.60 -14.78
C GLN A 15 -13.33 -17.28 -14.40
N VAL A 16 -13.42 -16.92 -13.13
CA VAL A 16 -12.74 -15.74 -12.59
C VAL A 16 -11.35 -16.16 -12.13
N PRO A 17 -10.27 -15.74 -12.80
CA PRO A 17 -8.91 -16.07 -12.39
C PRO A 17 -8.54 -15.32 -11.11
N ASP A 18 -7.53 -15.83 -10.39
CA ASP A 18 -6.94 -15.11 -9.29
C ASP A 18 -6.38 -13.75 -9.74
N PHE A 19 -6.47 -12.77 -8.86
CA PHE A 19 -6.05 -11.40 -9.16
C PHE A 19 -4.53 -11.31 -9.31
N VAL A 20 -4.08 -10.80 -10.46
CA VAL A 20 -2.66 -10.60 -10.77
C VAL A 20 -2.43 -9.15 -11.18
N PHE A 21 -1.36 -8.53 -10.66
CA PHE A 21 -0.95 -7.17 -11.00
C PHE A 21 -0.24 -7.13 -12.37
N ASN A 22 -0.98 -7.41 -13.44
CA ASN A 22 -0.52 -7.45 -14.83
C ASN A 22 -0.79 -6.12 -15.57
N GLU A 23 -0.47 -6.07 -16.86
CA GLU A 23 -0.66 -4.87 -17.70
C GLU A 23 -2.11 -4.41 -17.80
N ASP A 24 -3.09 -5.31 -17.77
CA ASP A 24 -4.52 -4.94 -17.81
C ASP A 24 -4.91 -4.19 -16.53
N VAL A 25 -4.45 -4.68 -15.38
CA VAL A 25 -4.64 -4.02 -14.09
C VAL A 25 -3.91 -2.68 -14.05
N VAL A 26 -2.66 -2.61 -14.52
CA VAL A 26 -1.87 -1.35 -14.59
C VAL A 26 -2.63 -0.23 -15.28
N ARG A 27 -3.33 -0.52 -16.38
CA ARG A 27 -4.07 0.50 -17.15
C ARG A 27 -5.21 1.15 -16.36
N VAL A 28 -5.88 0.40 -15.52
CA VAL A 28 -7.08 0.85 -14.79
C VAL A 28 -6.85 1.07 -13.30
N PHE A 29 -5.67 0.72 -12.78
CA PHE A 29 -5.37 0.70 -11.35
C PHE A 29 -5.67 2.03 -10.64
N PRO A 30 -5.37 3.21 -11.20
CA PRO A 30 -5.68 4.48 -10.54
C PRO A 30 -7.19 4.71 -10.32
N ASP A 31 -8.04 4.25 -11.24
CA ASP A 31 -9.49 4.28 -11.10
C ASP A 31 -9.96 3.19 -10.15
N MET A 32 -9.45 1.97 -10.34
CA MET A 32 -9.75 0.80 -9.54
C MET A 32 -9.56 1.05 -8.05
N ILE A 33 -8.39 1.58 -7.65
CA ILE A 33 -8.06 1.73 -6.23
C ILE A 33 -8.93 2.81 -5.56
N LYS A 34 -9.20 3.92 -6.23
CA LYS A 34 -10.06 5.00 -5.73
C LYS A 34 -11.49 4.56 -5.52
N ARG A 35 -12.02 3.75 -6.44
CA ARG A 35 -13.40 3.24 -6.38
C ARG A 35 -13.56 2.06 -5.43
N SER A 36 -12.46 1.42 -5.01
CA SER A 36 -12.48 0.21 -4.17
C SER A 36 -12.01 0.43 -2.74
N VAL A 37 -11.20 1.45 -2.46
CA VAL A 37 -10.59 1.68 -1.13
C VAL A 37 -11.04 3.03 -0.58
N PRO A 38 -11.96 3.02 0.41
CA PRO A 38 -12.41 4.22 1.10
C PRO A 38 -11.22 4.96 1.73
N GLY A 39 -11.14 6.27 1.47
CA GLY A 39 -10.09 7.11 2.03
C GLY A 39 -8.69 6.98 1.40
N TYR A 40 -8.52 6.20 0.32
CA TYR A 40 -7.22 6.00 -0.34
C TYR A 40 -6.46 7.30 -0.64
N PRO A 41 -7.08 8.35 -1.24
CA PRO A 41 -6.35 9.60 -1.48
C PRO A 41 -5.88 10.28 -0.20
N THR A 42 -6.68 10.23 0.86
CA THR A 42 -6.33 10.79 2.18
C THR A 42 -5.14 10.04 2.79
N ILE A 43 -5.13 8.71 2.71
CA ILE A 43 -4.02 7.89 3.20
C ILE A 43 -2.75 8.26 2.44
N VAL A 44 -2.76 8.25 1.11
CA VAL A 44 -1.57 8.52 0.29
C VAL A 44 -0.99 9.91 0.56
N GLU A 45 -1.82 10.94 0.67
CA GLU A 45 -1.38 12.30 0.96
C GLU A 45 -0.74 12.40 2.35
N ASN A 46 -1.41 11.85 3.37
CA ASN A 46 -0.90 11.90 4.73
C ASN A 46 0.33 11.00 4.96
N LEU A 47 0.53 9.95 4.17
CA LEU A 47 1.77 9.16 4.20
C LEU A 47 3.00 10.04 3.94
N GLY A 48 2.94 10.95 2.97
CA GLY A 48 4.00 11.91 2.71
C GLY A 48 4.22 12.88 3.88
N VAL A 49 3.14 13.42 4.46
CA VAL A 49 3.19 14.32 5.62
C VAL A 49 3.81 13.63 6.83
N LEU A 50 3.38 12.40 7.12
CA LEU A 50 3.93 11.60 8.22
C LEU A 50 5.41 11.25 7.98
N ALA A 51 5.74 10.86 6.75
CA ALA A 51 7.14 10.58 6.38
C ALA A 51 8.04 11.79 6.60
N ALA A 52 7.59 13.00 6.26
CA ALA A 52 8.35 14.23 6.49
C ALA A 52 8.70 14.45 7.97
N ARG A 53 7.84 13.99 8.90
CA ARG A 53 8.11 14.09 10.34
C ARG A 53 9.18 13.12 10.83
N PHE A 54 9.28 11.93 10.23
CA PHE A 54 10.19 10.87 10.67
C PHE A 54 11.47 10.77 9.83
N ALA A 55 11.50 11.42 8.66
CA ALA A 55 12.65 11.42 7.78
C ALA A 55 13.89 12.02 8.46
N GLN A 56 15.03 11.33 8.34
CA GLN A 56 16.30 11.75 8.92
C GLN A 56 17.32 11.96 7.79
N PRO A 57 18.26 12.92 7.90
CA PRO A 57 19.23 13.21 6.87
C PRO A 57 20.06 11.98 6.45
N ASN A 58 20.35 11.88 5.15
CA ASN A 58 21.19 10.83 4.55
C ASN A 58 20.65 9.39 4.75
N THR A 59 19.33 9.22 4.81
CA THR A 59 18.70 7.90 4.98
C THR A 59 17.85 7.49 3.79
N ALA A 60 17.57 6.18 3.69
CA ALA A 60 16.59 5.65 2.76
C ALA A 60 15.16 5.83 3.31
N LEU A 61 14.21 6.04 2.37
CA LEU A 61 12.77 6.02 2.59
C LEU A 61 12.21 4.93 1.67
N TYR A 62 11.65 3.87 2.22
CA TYR A 62 11.12 2.76 1.43
C TYR A 62 9.62 2.91 1.16
N ASP A 63 9.21 2.60 -0.08
CA ASP A 63 7.83 2.35 -0.49
C ASP A 63 7.75 0.89 -0.97
N LEU A 64 7.27 0.00 -0.10
CA LEU A 64 7.25 -1.45 -0.32
C LEU A 64 5.88 -1.88 -0.85
N GLY A 65 5.85 -2.39 -2.08
CA GLY A 65 4.65 -2.59 -2.88
C GLY A 65 4.22 -1.27 -3.52
N ALA A 66 5.16 -0.59 -4.16
CA ALA A 66 5.00 0.77 -4.67
C ALA A 66 3.95 0.89 -5.79
N SER A 67 3.62 -0.21 -6.48
CA SER A 67 2.66 -0.23 -7.57
C SER A 67 2.98 0.86 -8.61
N LEU A 68 2.08 1.79 -8.87
CA LEU A 68 2.30 2.90 -9.80
C LEU A 68 2.99 4.13 -9.17
N GLY A 69 3.50 4.02 -7.95
CA GLY A 69 4.28 5.05 -7.28
C GLY A 69 3.46 6.17 -6.63
N ALA A 70 2.20 5.94 -6.25
CA ALA A 70 1.38 6.98 -5.62
C ALA A 70 1.96 7.44 -4.28
N VAL A 71 2.36 6.50 -3.41
CA VAL A 71 3.04 6.80 -2.14
C VAL A 71 4.42 7.37 -2.39
N THR A 72 5.20 6.77 -3.29
CA THR A 72 6.50 7.30 -3.73
C THR A 72 6.43 8.78 -4.08
N GLN A 73 5.43 9.17 -4.88
CA GLN A 73 5.22 10.58 -5.26
C GLN A 73 4.89 11.47 -4.06
N SER A 74 4.10 10.97 -3.11
CA SER A 74 3.77 11.70 -1.89
C SER A 74 5.01 11.90 -1.02
N LEU A 75 5.82 10.84 -0.81
CA LEU A 75 7.10 10.92 -0.09
C LEU A 75 8.02 11.99 -0.71
N ARG A 76 8.23 11.95 -2.03
CA ARG A 76 9.10 12.87 -2.77
C ARG A 76 8.66 14.32 -2.67
N ARG A 77 7.34 14.57 -2.58
CA ARG A 77 6.79 15.93 -2.49
C ARG A 77 6.84 16.55 -1.09
N HIS A 78 6.74 15.73 -0.05
CA HIS A 78 6.62 16.24 1.31
C HIS A 78 7.94 16.22 2.09
N VAL A 79 8.79 15.23 1.87
CA VAL A 79 10.06 15.13 2.59
C VAL A 79 11.07 16.12 2.03
N ARG A 80 11.74 16.86 2.93
CA ARG A 80 12.76 17.88 2.62
C ARG A 80 14.07 17.64 3.37
N SER A 81 14.24 16.46 3.98
CA SER A 81 15.45 16.11 4.72
C SER A 81 16.61 15.87 3.76
N ASP A 82 17.74 16.53 4.01
CA ASP A 82 18.91 16.50 3.15
C ASP A 82 19.49 15.10 2.97
N GLY A 83 19.93 14.78 1.75
CA GLY A 83 20.54 13.50 1.42
C GLY A 83 19.61 12.28 1.50
N CYS A 84 18.31 12.48 1.71
CA CYS A 84 17.33 11.40 1.63
C CYS A 84 17.09 10.97 0.19
N ARG A 85 16.75 9.67 0.03
CA ARG A 85 16.27 9.12 -1.24
C ARG A 85 15.12 8.15 -1.02
N VAL A 86 14.23 8.03 -2.00
CA VAL A 86 13.15 7.05 -1.97
C VAL A 86 13.58 5.79 -2.72
N ILE A 87 13.32 4.62 -2.13
CA ILE A 87 13.49 3.31 -2.75
C ILE A 87 12.09 2.70 -2.89
N ALA A 88 11.56 2.73 -4.11
CA ALA A 88 10.26 2.19 -4.45
C ALA A 88 10.44 0.76 -4.97
N VAL A 89 9.77 -0.20 -4.36
CA VAL A 89 9.95 -1.64 -4.64
C VAL A 89 8.62 -2.27 -4.98
N ASP A 90 8.56 -3.00 -6.08
CA ASP A 90 7.43 -3.84 -6.46
C ASP A 90 7.92 -5.10 -7.17
N ASN A 91 7.22 -6.21 -7.07
CA ASN A 91 7.57 -7.46 -7.73
C ASN A 91 6.88 -7.65 -9.09
N SER A 92 5.99 -6.74 -9.48
CA SER A 92 5.36 -6.74 -10.80
C SER A 92 6.15 -5.88 -11.78
N ALA A 93 6.76 -6.52 -12.79
CA ALA A 93 7.46 -5.83 -13.88
C ALA A 93 6.59 -4.75 -14.54
N ALA A 94 5.31 -5.06 -14.78
CA ALA A 94 4.36 -4.12 -15.40
C ALA A 94 4.11 -2.88 -14.52
N MET A 95 3.98 -3.06 -13.18
CA MET A 95 3.84 -1.95 -12.24
C MET A 95 5.12 -1.12 -12.19
N VAL A 96 6.28 -1.75 -12.08
CA VAL A 96 7.60 -1.08 -12.02
C VAL A 96 7.85 -0.24 -13.26
N GLU A 97 7.62 -0.77 -14.46
CA GLU A 97 7.80 -0.03 -15.70
C GLU A 97 6.88 1.21 -15.76
N ARG A 98 5.62 1.05 -15.41
CA ARG A 98 4.67 2.16 -15.40
C ARG A 98 5.00 3.18 -14.30
N CYS A 99 5.46 2.73 -13.14
CA CYS A 99 5.93 3.59 -12.05
C CYS A 99 7.08 4.48 -12.52
N ARG A 100 8.10 3.91 -13.19
CA ARG A 100 9.22 4.66 -13.78
C ARG A 100 8.74 5.74 -14.76
N GLN A 101 7.81 5.40 -15.66
CA GLN A 101 7.25 6.35 -16.61
C GLN A 101 6.55 7.53 -15.91
N TYR A 102 5.77 7.26 -14.86
CA TYR A 102 5.07 8.32 -14.11
C TYR A 102 6.04 9.20 -13.32
N LEU A 103 7.07 8.64 -12.72
CA LEU A 103 8.06 9.40 -11.95
C LEU A 103 8.93 10.25 -12.88
N ASN A 104 9.38 9.72 -14.02
CA ASN A 104 10.13 10.48 -15.03
C ASN A 104 9.32 11.66 -15.59
N ALA A 105 8.02 11.46 -15.81
CA ALA A 105 7.13 12.55 -16.25
C ALA A 105 7.00 13.64 -15.17
N GLN A 106 7.00 13.28 -13.88
CA GLN A 106 7.01 14.26 -12.80
C GLN A 106 8.33 15.03 -12.72
N ASP A 107 9.47 14.35 -12.85
CA ASP A 107 10.78 15.00 -12.81
C ASP A 107 10.94 16.07 -13.90
N SER A 108 10.22 15.89 -15.02
CA SER A 108 10.17 16.89 -16.09
C SER A 108 9.30 18.12 -15.76
N MET A 109 8.43 18.01 -14.76
CA MET A 109 7.44 19.05 -14.42
C MET A 109 7.77 19.79 -13.12
N PHE A 110 8.50 19.17 -12.20
CA PHE A 110 8.79 19.71 -10.88
C PHE A 110 10.30 19.73 -10.64
N GLN A 111 10.79 20.85 -10.12
CA GLN A 111 12.15 20.96 -9.62
C GLN A 111 12.20 20.54 -8.14
N GLU A 112 13.34 20.00 -7.68
CA GLU A 112 13.62 19.70 -6.26
C GLU A 112 12.78 18.57 -5.62
N LEU A 113 12.47 17.52 -6.39
CA LEU A 113 11.95 16.29 -5.80
C LEU A 113 13.10 15.42 -5.28
N LEU A 114 12.82 14.65 -4.18
CA LEU A 114 13.80 13.68 -3.69
C LEU A 114 14.19 12.68 -4.79
N PRO A 115 15.47 12.28 -4.86
CA PRO A 115 15.91 11.20 -5.74
C PRO A 115 15.11 9.92 -5.46
N VAL A 116 14.84 9.16 -6.51
CA VAL A 116 14.11 7.89 -6.41
C VAL A 116 14.80 6.79 -7.20
N GLN A 117 14.86 5.61 -6.59
CA GLN A 117 15.24 4.37 -7.25
C GLN A 117 14.03 3.44 -7.29
N VAL A 118 13.65 2.93 -8.47
CA VAL A 118 12.55 1.99 -8.63
C VAL A 118 13.13 0.60 -8.92
N LEU A 119 12.85 -0.34 -8.04
CA LEU A 119 13.37 -1.71 -8.08
C LEU A 119 12.25 -2.70 -8.37
N GLU A 120 12.49 -3.59 -9.33
CA GLU A 120 11.74 -4.82 -9.48
C GLU A 120 12.38 -5.86 -8.57
N ALA A 121 11.74 -6.15 -7.44
CA ALA A 121 12.29 -7.08 -6.45
C ALA A 121 11.19 -7.62 -5.51
N ASP A 122 11.46 -8.80 -4.94
CA ASP A 122 10.66 -9.36 -3.87
C ASP A 122 11.12 -8.78 -2.51
N ILE A 123 10.21 -8.12 -1.80
CA ILE A 123 10.46 -7.53 -0.49
C ILE A 123 10.84 -8.55 0.58
N LEU A 124 10.49 -9.83 0.36
CA LEU A 124 10.86 -10.92 1.26
C LEU A 124 12.35 -11.25 1.23
N THR A 125 13.03 -10.94 0.14
CA THR A 125 14.48 -11.22 -0.04
C THR A 125 15.34 -9.97 -0.18
N LEU A 126 14.72 -8.80 -0.40
CA LEU A 126 15.41 -7.53 -0.55
C LEU A 126 16.28 -7.21 0.67
N PRO A 127 17.58 -6.92 0.50
CA PRO A 127 18.38 -6.37 1.58
C PRO A 127 17.97 -4.92 1.87
N PHE A 128 17.63 -4.61 3.12
CA PHE A 128 17.31 -3.25 3.53
C PHE A 128 18.56 -2.50 3.96
N GLU A 129 18.70 -1.27 3.48
CA GLU A 129 19.66 -0.31 3.99
C GLU A 129 19.09 0.41 5.23
N PRO A 130 19.92 1.10 6.04
CA PRO A 130 19.43 1.94 7.12
C PRO A 130 18.40 2.95 6.64
N ALA A 131 17.23 2.94 7.24
CA ALA A 131 16.08 3.72 6.80
C ALA A 131 15.46 4.52 7.96
N SER A 132 14.94 5.70 7.67
CA SER A 132 14.16 6.46 8.64
C SER A 132 12.66 6.26 8.47
N VAL A 133 12.19 5.91 7.25
CA VAL A 133 10.78 5.65 6.98
C VAL A 133 10.64 4.41 6.10
N VAL A 134 9.70 3.55 6.46
CA VAL A 134 9.22 2.48 5.59
C VAL A 134 7.71 2.62 5.45
N ALA A 135 7.20 2.71 4.24
CA ALA A 135 5.78 2.68 3.93
C ALA A 135 5.41 1.33 3.32
N MET A 136 4.34 0.72 3.82
CA MET A 136 3.66 -0.44 3.23
C MET A 136 2.18 -0.10 3.11
N ASN A 137 1.74 0.26 1.91
CA ASN A 137 0.39 0.74 1.70
C ASN A 137 -0.45 -0.30 0.95
N PHE A 138 -1.21 -1.10 1.70
CA PHE A 138 -2.02 -2.23 1.21
C PHE A 138 -1.19 -3.34 0.57
N THR A 139 -0.05 -3.64 1.16
CA THR A 139 0.93 -4.61 0.64
C THR A 139 1.02 -5.88 1.48
N LEU A 140 1.09 -5.75 2.83
CA LEU A 140 1.30 -6.89 3.73
C LEU A 140 0.19 -7.94 3.61
N GLN A 141 -1.03 -7.53 3.30
CA GLN A 141 -2.19 -8.42 3.11
C GLN A 141 -2.02 -9.42 1.95
N PHE A 142 -1.09 -9.19 1.02
CA PHE A 142 -0.74 -10.07 -0.09
C PHE A 142 0.46 -11.00 0.22
N ILE A 143 1.12 -10.78 1.34
CA ILE A 143 2.19 -11.66 1.83
C ILE A 143 1.57 -12.83 2.60
N ALA A 144 2.12 -14.03 2.41
CA ALA A 144 1.69 -15.21 3.15
C ALA A 144 1.78 -14.98 4.67
N PRO A 145 0.74 -15.30 5.46
CA PRO A 145 0.68 -14.96 6.89
C PRO A 145 1.90 -15.38 7.70
N GLU A 146 2.46 -16.53 7.39
CA GLU A 146 3.65 -17.11 8.04
C GLU A 146 4.94 -16.32 7.78
N GLN A 147 5.01 -15.54 6.72
CA GLN A 147 6.18 -14.75 6.34
C GLN A 147 6.14 -13.31 6.90
N ARG A 148 4.96 -12.84 7.32
CA ARG A 148 4.73 -11.42 7.72
C ARG A 148 5.58 -11.01 8.91
N LEU A 149 5.70 -11.88 9.94
CA LEU A 149 6.47 -11.57 11.14
C LEU A 149 7.97 -11.40 10.81
N ALA A 150 8.53 -12.31 10.02
CA ALA A 150 9.93 -12.24 9.62
C ALA A 150 10.24 -10.99 8.79
N LEU A 151 9.35 -10.64 7.84
CA LEU A 151 9.48 -9.41 7.05
C LEU A 151 9.46 -8.17 7.94
N LEU A 152 8.49 -8.06 8.85
CA LEU A 152 8.37 -6.92 9.77
C LEU A 152 9.57 -6.82 10.72
N GLY A 153 10.14 -7.95 11.15
CA GLY A 153 11.37 -7.99 11.94
C GLY A 153 12.58 -7.44 11.19
N ARG A 154 12.72 -7.77 9.90
CA ARG A 154 13.78 -7.21 9.04
C ARG A 154 13.60 -5.71 8.82
N ILE A 155 12.37 -5.25 8.58
CA ILE A 155 12.05 -3.82 8.48
C ILE A 155 12.39 -3.11 9.78
N ARG A 156 12.03 -3.69 10.94
CA ARG A 156 12.35 -3.11 12.26
C ARG A 156 13.88 -2.96 12.46
N GLN A 157 14.66 -3.95 12.03
CA GLN A 157 16.13 -3.92 12.13
C GLN A 157 16.75 -2.84 11.24
N ALA A 158 16.17 -2.56 10.07
CA ALA A 158 16.63 -1.53 9.16
C ALA A 158 16.25 -0.11 9.62
N LEU A 159 15.18 0.03 10.41
CA LEU A 159 14.73 1.34 10.89
C LEU A 159 15.66 1.89 11.96
N LEU A 160 16.15 3.09 11.72
CA LEU A 160 16.94 3.87 12.67
C LEU A 160 16.09 4.30 13.89
N PRO A 161 16.72 4.55 15.05
CA PRO A 161 16.04 5.16 16.17
C PRO A 161 15.35 6.47 15.76
N GLY A 162 14.08 6.64 16.15
CA GLY A 162 13.26 7.79 15.76
C GLY A 162 12.63 7.69 14.37
N GLY A 163 12.89 6.63 13.64
CA GLY A 163 12.21 6.32 12.38
C GLY A 163 10.79 5.74 12.57
N ALA A 164 10.10 5.39 11.48
CA ALA A 164 8.77 4.81 11.54
C ALA A 164 8.48 3.85 10.38
N LEU A 165 7.70 2.81 10.67
CA LEU A 165 6.92 2.06 9.67
C LEU A 165 5.51 2.65 9.63
N ILE A 166 5.02 2.95 8.41
CA ILE A 166 3.64 3.36 8.18
C ILE A 166 2.98 2.26 7.37
N LEU A 167 2.02 1.57 8.00
CA LEU A 167 1.37 0.37 7.47
C LEU A 167 -0.12 0.62 7.26
N SER A 168 -0.60 0.48 6.02
CA SER A 168 -2.03 0.56 5.71
C SER A 168 -2.54 -0.79 5.22
N GLU A 169 -3.67 -1.26 5.76
CA GLU A 169 -4.21 -2.59 5.47
C GLU A 169 -5.75 -2.59 5.49
N LYS A 170 -6.33 -3.54 4.76
CA LYS A 170 -7.73 -3.91 4.95
C LYS A 170 -7.85 -4.77 6.19
N LEU A 171 -8.85 -4.49 7.02
CA LEU A 171 -9.12 -5.26 8.23
C LEU A 171 -10.18 -6.34 8.02
N ARG A 172 -10.04 -7.39 8.80
CA ARG A 172 -11.06 -8.34 9.19
C ARG A 172 -11.46 -8.06 10.64
N PHE A 173 -12.69 -8.26 10.98
CA PHE A 173 -13.20 -8.11 12.34
C PHE A 173 -13.44 -9.49 12.97
N ALA A 174 -13.29 -9.59 14.29
CA ALA A 174 -13.49 -10.83 15.02
C ALA A 174 -14.96 -11.08 15.35
N ASP A 175 -15.74 -10.01 15.51
CA ASP A 175 -17.17 -10.05 15.71
C ASP A 175 -17.87 -10.20 14.36
N ASP A 176 -18.77 -11.17 14.24
CA ASP A 176 -19.43 -11.51 12.98
C ASP A 176 -20.47 -10.44 12.53
N GLU A 177 -21.13 -9.75 13.48
CA GLU A 177 -22.07 -8.69 13.17
C GLU A 177 -21.31 -7.44 12.66
N GLU A 178 -20.22 -7.07 13.34
CA GLU A 178 -19.32 -5.98 12.89
C GLU A 178 -18.72 -6.30 11.52
N GLN A 179 -18.23 -7.52 11.32
CA GLN A 179 -17.68 -7.99 10.04
C GLN A 179 -18.69 -7.88 8.92
N THR A 180 -19.94 -8.30 9.16
CA THR A 180 -21.01 -8.26 8.18
C THR A 180 -21.38 -6.82 7.85
N LEU A 181 -21.62 -5.98 8.85
CA LEU A 181 -21.98 -4.58 8.69
C LEU A 181 -20.91 -3.82 7.87
N LEU A 182 -19.64 -3.94 8.25
CA LEU A 182 -18.56 -3.20 7.57
C LEU A 182 -18.27 -3.74 6.17
N ASN A 183 -18.52 -5.01 5.91
CA ASN A 183 -18.47 -5.55 4.55
C ASN A 183 -19.60 -4.99 3.68
N GLU A 184 -20.82 -4.94 4.19
CA GLU A 184 -21.97 -4.38 3.46
C GLU A 184 -21.75 -2.89 3.15
N LEU A 185 -21.33 -2.09 4.14
CA LEU A 185 -20.98 -0.68 3.94
C LEU A 185 -19.87 -0.49 2.90
N HIS A 186 -18.87 -1.40 2.87
CA HIS A 186 -17.84 -1.37 1.83
C HIS A 186 -18.39 -1.73 0.44
N LEU A 187 -19.35 -2.65 0.35
CA LEU A 187 -20.04 -2.94 -0.92
C LEU A 187 -20.86 -1.73 -1.37
N ASP A 188 -21.55 -1.05 -0.46
CA ASP A 188 -22.29 0.19 -0.75
C ASP A 188 -21.36 1.30 -1.24
N PHE A 189 -20.19 1.45 -0.62
CA PHE A 189 -19.16 2.36 -1.11
C PHE A 189 -18.77 2.07 -2.56
N LYS A 190 -18.58 0.79 -2.93
CA LYS A 190 -18.26 0.41 -4.33
C LYS A 190 -19.42 0.72 -5.27
N ARG A 191 -20.67 0.43 -4.87
CA ARG A 191 -21.89 0.77 -5.63
C ARG A 191 -21.99 2.28 -5.88
N ALA A 192 -21.79 3.07 -4.83
CA ALA A 192 -21.79 4.54 -4.91
C ALA A 192 -20.71 5.09 -5.83
N ASN A 193 -19.60 4.33 -6.00
CA ASN A 193 -18.53 4.65 -6.94
C ASN A 193 -18.73 4.01 -8.33
N GLY A 194 -19.92 3.49 -8.63
CA GLY A 194 -20.34 3.07 -9.95
C GLY A 194 -19.92 1.66 -10.37
N TYR A 195 -19.58 0.78 -9.43
CA TYR A 195 -19.45 -0.66 -9.72
C TYR A 195 -20.83 -1.33 -9.75
N SER A 196 -21.07 -2.20 -10.73
CA SER A 196 -22.21 -3.10 -10.77
C SER A 196 -22.05 -4.28 -9.81
N GLU A 197 -23.15 -4.97 -9.49
CA GLU A 197 -23.12 -6.19 -8.68
C GLU A 197 -22.21 -7.28 -9.30
N LEU A 198 -22.24 -7.41 -10.64
CA LEU A 198 -21.39 -8.36 -11.35
C LEU A 198 -19.91 -8.05 -11.15
N GLU A 199 -19.50 -6.78 -11.34
CA GLU A 199 -18.12 -6.35 -11.14
C GLU A 199 -17.67 -6.59 -9.70
N ILE A 200 -18.52 -6.29 -8.73
CA ILE A 200 -18.26 -6.52 -7.31
C ILE A 200 -18.06 -8.00 -7.02
N ALA A 201 -18.96 -8.87 -7.51
CA ALA A 201 -18.92 -10.30 -7.28
C ALA A 201 -17.66 -10.93 -7.91
N GLN A 202 -17.40 -10.66 -9.18
CA GLN A 202 -16.23 -11.21 -9.89
C GLN A 202 -14.91 -10.71 -9.28
N LYS A 203 -14.82 -9.42 -8.96
CA LYS A 203 -13.63 -8.87 -8.31
C LYS A 203 -13.39 -9.45 -6.91
N ARG A 204 -14.47 -9.73 -6.15
CA ARG A 204 -14.37 -10.41 -4.85
C ARG A 204 -13.79 -11.80 -5.03
N SER A 205 -14.33 -12.61 -5.96
CA SER A 205 -13.83 -13.95 -6.24
C SER A 205 -12.36 -13.95 -6.69
N ALA A 206 -11.95 -12.98 -7.52
CA ALA A 206 -10.56 -12.86 -7.97
C ALA A 206 -9.58 -12.58 -6.81
N ILE A 207 -9.98 -11.75 -5.83
CA ILE A 207 -9.04 -11.24 -4.81
C ILE A 207 -9.02 -12.07 -3.50
N GLU A 208 -10.07 -12.83 -3.21
CA GLU A 208 -10.22 -13.53 -1.92
C GLU A 208 -9.17 -14.62 -1.68
N ASN A 209 -8.62 -15.20 -2.76
CA ASN A 209 -7.56 -16.19 -2.67
C ASN A 209 -6.19 -15.57 -2.41
N VAL A 210 -5.94 -14.37 -2.92
CA VAL A 210 -4.61 -13.73 -2.89
C VAL A 210 -4.46 -12.71 -1.76
N MET A 211 -5.56 -12.10 -1.30
CA MET A 211 -5.55 -11.12 -0.21
C MET A 211 -6.09 -11.74 1.09
N LYS A 212 -5.27 -11.75 2.12
CA LYS A 212 -5.58 -12.34 3.45
C LYS A 212 -5.56 -11.24 4.52
N PRO A 213 -6.70 -10.55 4.77
CA PRO A 213 -6.75 -9.51 5.79
C PRO A 213 -6.65 -10.09 7.20
N ASP A 214 -6.02 -9.34 8.09
CA ASP A 214 -5.93 -9.63 9.52
C ASP A 214 -6.82 -8.66 10.34
N THR A 215 -6.99 -8.96 11.63
CA THR A 215 -7.61 -8.01 12.56
C THR A 215 -6.61 -6.92 12.99
N LEU A 216 -7.11 -5.79 13.46
CA LEU A 216 -6.27 -4.73 14.05
C LEU A 216 -5.44 -5.26 15.23
N GLN A 217 -6.02 -6.15 16.04
CA GLN A 217 -5.32 -6.81 17.14
C GLN A 217 -4.15 -7.67 16.60
N THR A 218 -4.39 -8.51 15.60
CA THR A 218 -3.35 -9.34 14.98
C THR A 218 -2.21 -8.50 14.41
N HIS A 219 -2.52 -7.39 13.73
CA HIS A 219 -1.49 -6.45 13.24
C HIS A 219 -0.68 -5.86 14.39
N THR A 220 -1.35 -5.40 15.46
CA THR A 220 -0.70 -4.80 16.62
C THR A 220 0.21 -5.80 17.34
N GLU A 221 -0.26 -7.00 17.57
CA GLU A 221 0.51 -8.07 18.23
C GLU A 221 1.72 -8.48 17.38
N ARG A 222 1.54 -8.64 16.07
CA ARG A 222 2.62 -8.98 15.15
C ARG A 222 3.69 -7.88 15.07
N LEU A 223 3.29 -6.62 15.04
CA LEU A 223 4.22 -5.48 15.07
C LEU A 223 5.02 -5.45 16.37
N ARG A 224 4.37 -5.67 17.52
CA ARG A 224 5.06 -5.79 18.82
C ARG A 224 6.02 -6.97 18.85
N ALA A 225 5.61 -8.14 18.36
CA ALA A 225 6.45 -9.32 18.24
C ALA A 225 7.66 -9.11 17.31
N ALA A 226 7.52 -8.26 16.29
CA ALA A 226 8.60 -7.85 15.39
C ALA A 226 9.58 -6.83 16.03
N GLY A 227 9.30 -6.34 17.26
CA GLY A 227 10.17 -5.43 18.03
C GLY A 227 9.80 -3.95 17.95
N PHE A 228 8.61 -3.60 17.45
CA PHE A 228 8.11 -2.24 17.52
C PHE A 228 7.57 -1.92 18.91
N SER A 229 8.04 -0.81 19.49
CA SER A 229 7.68 -0.40 20.87
C SER A 229 6.29 0.22 20.96
N LYS A 230 5.84 0.90 19.92
CA LYS A 230 4.54 1.59 19.89
C LYS A 230 3.86 1.38 18.53
N VAL A 231 2.56 1.11 18.58
CA VAL A 231 1.68 1.00 17.40
C VAL A 231 0.49 1.93 17.59
N VAL A 232 0.30 2.87 16.67
CA VAL A 232 -0.73 3.91 16.76
C VAL A 232 -1.58 3.90 15.52
N PRO A 233 -2.87 3.54 15.58
CA PRO A 233 -3.81 3.81 14.51
C PRO A 233 -3.98 5.32 14.35
N TRP A 234 -3.76 5.84 13.14
CA TRP A 234 -3.95 7.26 12.85
C TRP A 234 -5.09 7.51 11.84
N PHE A 235 -5.52 6.45 11.14
CA PHE A 235 -6.61 6.51 10.18
C PHE A 235 -7.41 5.22 10.20
N GLN A 236 -8.72 5.33 10.13
CA GLN A 236 -9.63 4.23 9.81
C GLN A 236 -10.82 4.75 9.03
N CYS A 237 -11.21 4.04 7.97
CA CYS A 237 -12.42 4.28 7.21
C CYS A 237 -13.00 2.92 6.81
N LEU A 238 -14.19 2.60 7.34
CA LEU A 238 -14.81 1.28 7.23
C LEU A 238 -13.80 0.19 7.68
N ASN A 239 -13.55 -0.78 6.82
CA ASN A 239 -12.60 -1.87 7.03
C ASN A 239 -11.20 -1.59 6.46
N PHE A 240 -10.78 -0.34 6.37
CA PHE A 240 -9.43 0.07 5.97
C PHE A 240 -8.79 0.92 7.06
N THR A 241 -7.57 0.58 7.44
CA THR A 241 -6.82 1.28 8.50
C THR A 241 -5.42 1.65 8.05
N SER A 242 -4.83 2.64 8.72
CA SER A 242 -3.41 2.93 8.63
C SER A 242 -2.82 3.15 10.03
N LEU A 243 -1.64 2.55 10.25
CA LEU A 243 -0.93 2.49 11.52
C LEU A 243 0.44 3.13 11.39
N ILE A 244 0.91 3.76 12.46
CA ILE A 244 2.32 4.12 12.64
C ILE A 244 2.90 3.16 13.66
N ALA A 245 4.00 2.49 13.31
CA ALA A 245 4.75 1.65 14.23
C ALA A 245 6.15 2.24 14.45
N LEU A 246 6.49 2.50 15.72
CA LEU A 246 7.76 3.08 16.11
C LEU A 246 8.72 2.01 16.62
N PRO A 247 10.02 2.13 16.30
CA PRO A 247 11.07 1.21 16.72
C PRO A 247 11.21 1.03 18.22
#